data_b3f55ebb331c100a7ddd19b87dc75c45
#
_entry.id   b3f55ebb331c100a7ddd19b87dc75c45
#
_cell.length_a   1.000
_cell.length_b   1.000
_cell.length_c   1.000
_cell.angle_alpha   90.00
_cell.angle_beta   90.00
_cell.angle_gamma   90.00
#
_symmetry.space_group_name_H-M   'P 1'
#
loop_
_entity.id
_entity.type
_entity.pdbx_description
1 polymer ?
#
loop_
_entity_poly.entity_id
_entity_poly.type
_entity_poly.pdbx_seq_one_letter_code
_entity_poly.pdbx_strand_id
1 'polypeptide(L)'
;SSAASDVYKRQLYTMGKAILQLRQRGEPDGFLYSDEALFAKSIRRPMVAHFKPDYAPDYLLCCNYICHLAVFKKALWEQLGGERPECDGSQDHDLFLRLLEKTGGAAHVPQVLYYWRVHAGSTSGGADAKPYVAAAAKKALADHLTRTGRTGTVEDGLFPSTYRVKWDIVGEPKVSILIPNKDHTEDLEKCLHSIWTKTEWEHFEVI
;
A
#
# COMPACT_ATOMS: atom_id res chain seq x y z
N SER A 1 14.46 -7.25 -16.27
CA SER A 1 13.50 -8.26 -15.91
C SER A 1 12.38 -8.28 -16.91
N SER A 2 12.36 -9.27 -17.76
CA SER A 2 11.26 -9.45 -18.70
C SER A 2 10.19 -10.35 -18.07
N ALA A 3 9.50 -9.86 -17.08
CA ALA A 3 8.17 -10.38 -16.85
C ALA A 3 7.38 -10.05 -18.11
N ALA A 4 6.94 -11.06 -18.86
CA ALA A 4 6.12 -10.85 -20.03
C ALA A 4 4.76 -10.34 -19.55
N SER A 5 4.64 -9.03 -19.47
CA SER A 5 3.39 -8.36 -19.24
C SER A 5 2.73 -8.12 -20.59
N ASP A 6 1.51 -8.60 -20.77
CA ASP A 6 0.73 -8.22 -21.93
C ASP A 6 0.03 -6.89 -21.63
N VAL A 7 0.50 -5.85 -22.31
CA VAL A 7 -0.09 -4.51 -22.25
C VAL A 7 -1.47 -4.55 -22.89
N TYR A 8 -2.50 -4.23 -22.13
CA TYR A 8 -3.84 -4.07 -22.67
C TYR A 8 -3.86 -2.91 -23.66
N LYS A 9 -4.43 -3.11 -24.86
CA LYS A 9 -4.36 -2.13 -25.98
C LYS A 9 -4.85 -0.71 -25.66
N ARG A 10 -5.64 -0.54 -24.59
CA ARG A 10 -6.18 0.77 -24.16
C ARG A 10 -5.55 1.30 -22.89
N GLN A 11 -4.55 0.64 -22.35
CA GLN A 11 -3.92 0.97 -21.08
C GLN A 11 -3.46 2.44 -21.01
N LEU A 12 -2.59 2.84 -21.94
CA LEU A 12 -2.07 4.20 -21.99
C LEU A 12 -3.17 5.24 -22.29
N TYR A 13 -4.11 4.89 -23.16
CA TYR A 13 -5.25 5.75 -23.44
C TYR A 13 -6.11 6.00 -22.22
N THR A 14 -6.43 4.94 -21.45
CA THR A 14 -7.25 5.05 -20.25
C THR A 14 -6.55 5.87 -19.17
N MET A 15 -5.26 5.61 -18.93
CA MET A 15 -4.46 6.41 -17.97
C MET A 15 -4.34 7.87 -18.42
N GLY A 16 -4.09 8.13 -19.70
CA GLY A 16 -4.04 9.50 -20.25
C GLY A 16 -5.38 10.23 -20.13
N LYS A 17 -6.50 9.56 -20.36
CA LYS A 17 -7.83 10.11 -20.13
C LYS A 17 -8.07 10.45 -18.67
N ALA A 18 -7.68 9.57 -17.75
CA ALA A 18 -7.79 9.82 -16.32
C ALA A 18 -6.97 11.06 -15.89
N ILE A 19 -5.74 11.19 -16.38
CA ILE A 19 -4.90 12.37 -16.14
C ILE A 19 -5.60 13.65 -16.59
N LEU A 20 -6.16 13.66 -17.80
CA LEU A 20 -6.87 14.83 -18.33
C LEU A 20 -8.10 15.19 -17.49
N GLN A 21 -8.85 14.19 -17.03
CA GLN A 21 -10.01 14.39 -16.17
C GLN A 21 -9.62 14.97 -14.80
N LEU A 22 -8.53 14.48 -14.19
CA LEU A 22 -8.01 15.04 -12.94
C LEU A 22 -7.61 16.51 -13.11
N ARG A 23 -6.89 16.84 -14.17
CA ARG A 23 -6.51 18.23 -14.48
C ARG A 23 -7.71 19.15 -14.66
N GLN A 24 -8.74 18.69 -15.36
CA GLN A 24 -9.97 19.47 -15.56
C GLN A 24 -10.70 19.77 -14.25
N ARG A 25 -10.57 18.87 -13.25
CA ARG A 25 -11.16 19.03 -11.92
C ARG A 25 -10.24 19.75 -10.92
N GLY A 26 -9.00 20.09 -11.34
CA GLY A 26 -8.01 20.67 -10.45
C GLY A 26 -7.50 19.68 -9.39
N GLU A 27 -7.65 18.38 -9.64
CA GLU A 27 -7.21 17.32 -8.74
C GLU A 27 -5.75 16.91 -9.03
N PRO A 28 -5.01 16.39 -8.03
CA PRO A 28 -3.62 15.96 -8.22
C PRO A 28 -3.50 14.88 -9.30
N ASP A 29 -2.62 15.11 -10.29
CA ASP A 29 -2.34 14.24 -11.43
C ASP A 29 -0.89 13.73 -11.45
N GLY A 30 -0.19 13.83 -10.32
CA GLY A 30 1.23 13.50 -10.23
C GLY A 30 1.54 12.02 -10.20
N PHE A 31 0.64 11.22 -9.62
CA PHE A 31 0.76 9.79 -9.49
C PHE A 31 -0.61 9.10 -9.58
N LEU A 32 -0.72 8.09 -10.45
CA LEU A 32 -1.92 7.28 -10.65
C LEU A 32 -1.55 5.80 -10.64
N TYR A 33 -2.49 4.94 -10.26
CA TYR A 33 -2.36 3.49 -10.38
C TYR A 33 -3.68 2.83 -10.77
N SER A 34 -3.60 1.60 -11.29
CA SER A 34 -4.77 0.82 -11.72
C SER A 34 -4.81 -0.54 -11.07
N ASP A 35 -5.93 -1.24 -11.26
CA ASP A 35 -6.04 -2.65 -10.92
C ASP A 35 -5.21 -3.52 -11.86
N GLU A 36 -4.92 -4.75 -11.40
CA GLU A 36 -4.16 -5.73 -12.16
C GLU A 36 -4.81 -7.12 -12.10
N ALA A 37 -4.42 -7.99 -13.03
CA ALA A 37 -4.82 -9.38 -12.99
C ALA A 37 -3.64 -10.30 -13.30
N LEU A 38 -3.61 -11.47 -12.66
CA LEU A 38 -2.65 -12.51 -12.94
C LEU A 38 -3.23 -13.49 -13.95
N PHE A 39 -2.41 -13.94 -14.89
CA PHE A 39 -2.77 -14.96 -15.85
C PHE A 39 -1.60 -15.90 -16.17
N ALA A 40 -1.88 -17.15 -16.55
CA ALA A 40 -0.86 -18.10 -16.98
C ALA A 40 -0.84 -18.25 -18.51
N LYS A 41 -1.95 -18.66 -19.10
CA LYS A 41 -2.03 -19.01 -20.53
C LYS A 41 -2.66 -17.92 -21.40
N SER A 42 -3.67 -17.23 -20.89
CA SER A 42 -4.42 -16.24 -21.67
C SER A 42 -5.02 -15.15 -20.77
N ILE A 43 -4.91 -13.89 -21.18
CA ILE A 43 -5.51 -12.74 -20.53
C ILE A 43 -7.05 -12.79 -20.52
N ARG A 44 -7.66 -13.58 -21.44
CA ARG A 44 -9.13 -13.79 -21.46
C ARG A 44 -9.63 -14.69 -20.33
N ARG A 45 -8.71 -15.37 -19.62
CA ARG A 45 -9.01 -16.23 -18.48
C ARG A 45 -8.00 -15.92 -17.38
N PRO A 46 -8.14 -14.80 -16.70
CA PRO A 46 -7.27 -14.46 -15.58
C PRO A 46 -7.45 -15.46 -14.45
N MET A 47 -6.39 -15.71 -13.71
CA MET A 47 -6.40 -16.58 -12.53
C MET A 47 -6.96 -15.85 -11.32
N VAL A 48 -6.49 -14.61 -11.14
CA VAL A 48 -6.86 -13.73 -10.03
C VAL A 48 -6.90 -12.30 -10.56
N ALA A 49 -7.88 -11.52 -10.11
CA ALA A 49 -7.91 -10.08 -10.29
C ALA A 49 -7.67 -9.41 -8.93
N HIS A 50 -6.74 -8.47 -8.90
CA HIS A 50 -6.47 -7.63 -7.74
C HIS A 50 -7.15 -6.28 -7.94
N PHE A 51 -8.32 -6.12 -7.33
CA PHE A 51 -9.02 -4.85 -7.22
C PHE A 51 -8.44 -4.11 -6.03
N LYS A 52 -7.88 -2.95 -6.29
CA LYS A 52 -7.15 -2.16 -5.30
C LYS A 52 -8.07 -1.12 -4.67
N PRO A 53 -7.86 -0.76 -3.41
CA PRO A 53 -8.57 0.36 -2.81
C PRO A 53 -8.10 1.69 -3.43
N ASP A 54 -8.85 2.75 -3.18
CA ASP A 54 -8.34 4.11 -3.30
C ASP A 54 -7.12 4.29 -2.38
N TYR A 55 -6.37 5.38 -2.57
CA TYR A 55 -5.11 5.57 -1.85
C TYR A 55 -5.30 5.40 -0.34
N ALA A 56 -4.67 4.36 0.19
CA ALA A 56 -4.70 3.96 1.59
C ALA A 56 -3.26 3.92 2.14
N PRO A 57 -2.79 5.00 2.78
CA PRO A 57 -1.40 5.13 3.23
C PRO A 57 -1.00 4.03 4.21
N ASP A 58 -1.83 3.70 5.19
CA ASP A 58 -1.50 2.68 6.18
C ASP A 58 -1.44 1.27 5.54
N TYR A 59 -2.28 1.01 4.54
CA TYR A 59 -2.22 -0.24 3.81
C TYR A 59 -0.94 -0.35 2.96
N LEU A 60 -0.47 0.78 2.40
CA LEU A 60 0.80 0.80 1.67
C LEU A 60 2.00 0.55 2.60
N LEU A 61 1.92 0.93 3.87
CA LEU A 61 2.93 0.58 4.87
C LEU A 61 2.89 -0.92 5.24
N CYS A 62 1.75 -1.57 5.05
CA CYS A 62 1.62 -3.01 5.29
C CYS A 62 2.11 -3.85 4.11
N CYS A 63 1.84 -3.45 2.89
CA CYS A 63 2.29 -4.13 1.68
C CYS A 63 2.26 -3.20 0.47
N ASN A 64 3.10 -3.49 -0.54
CA ASN A 64 3.03 -2.77 -1.81
C ASN A 64 1.82 -3.25 -2.63
N TYR A 65 0.64 -2.75 -2.32
CA TYR A 65 -0.58 -3.08 -3.06
C TYR A 65 -0.69 -2.35 -4.42
N ILE A 66 0.06 -1.27 -4.63
CA ILE A 66 0.01 -0.47 -5.87
C ILE A 66 0.59 -1.26 -7.05
N CYS A 67 1.78 -1.85 -6.90
CA CYS A 67 2.49 -2.66 -7.92
C CYS A 67 2.30 -2.13 -9.36
N HIS A 68 1.41 -2.76 -10.14
CA HIS A 68 1.19 -2.46 -11.56
C HIS A 68 -0.31 -2.17 -11.80
N LEU A 69 -0.68 -1.30 -12.70
CA LEU A 69 0.13 -0.34 -13.43
C LEU A 69 0.25 0.93 -12.59
N ALA A 70 1.46 1.46 -12.46
CA ALA A 70 1.73 2.76 -11.84
C ALA A 70 2.18 3.76 -12.92
N VAL A 71 1.63 4.97 -12.90
CA VAL A 71 1.95 6.07 -13.83
C VAL A 71 2.19 7.34 -13.03
N PHE A 72 3.33 7.96 -13.25
CA PHE A 72 3.72 9.18 -12.54
C PHE A 72 4.44 10.17 -13.46
N LYS A 73 4.52 11.41 -13.06
CA LYS A 73 5.25 12.44 -13.82
C LYS A 73 6.74 12.13 -13.83
N LYS A 74 7.34 12.13 -15.03
CA LYS A 74 8.77 11.93 -15.22
C LYS A 74 9.60 12.92 -14.40
N ALA A 75 9.18 14.18 -14.34
CA ALA A 75 9.85 15.21 -13.55
C ALA A 75 9.92 14.88 -12.04
N LEU A 76 8.91 14.20 -11.48
CA LEU A 76 8.96 13.73 -10.09
C LEU A 76 9.99 12.61 -9.93
N TRP A 77 10.05 11.68 -10.86
CA TRP A 77 11.03 10.59 -10.84
C TRP A 77 12.47 11.13 -10.94
N GLU A 78 12.71 12.09 -11.84
CA GLU A 78 14.03 12.76 -11.98
C GLU A 78 14.40 13.53 -10.70
N GLN A 79 13.45 14.25 -10.12
CA GLN A 79 13.63 15.01 -8.88
C GLN A 79 13.95 14.12 -7.68
N LEU A 80 13.43 12.90 -7.65
CA LEU A 80 13.68 11.90 -6.62
C LEU A 80 14.98 11.09 -6.84
N GLY A 81 15.65 11.27 -7.98
CA GLY A 81 16.85 10.53 -8.33
C GLY A 81 16.61 9.11 -8.80
N GLY A 82 15.38 8.78 -9.21
CA GLY A 82 15.02 7.46 -9.73
C GLY A 82 14.88 6.36 -8.66
N GLU A 83 15.07 5.12 -9.07
CA GLU A 83 15.11 3.95 -8.20
C GLU A 83 16.41 3.88 -7.41
N ARG A 84 16.36 3.34 -6.19
CA ARG A 84 17.52 3.20 -5.31
C ARG A 84 18.05 1.78 -5.32
N PRO A 85 19.33 1.54 -5.69
CA PRO A 85 19.90 0.19 -5.72
C PRO A 85 19.87 -0.53 -4.38
N GLU A 86 19.96 0.19 -3.26
CA GLU A 86 19.85 -0.39 -1.93
C GLU A 86 18.46 -0.93 -1.58
N CYS A 87 17.47 -0.66 -2.43
CA CYS A 87 16.10 -1.17 -2.33
C CYS A 87 15.79 -2.22 -3.42
N ASP A 88 16.78 -2.78 -4.08
CA ASP A 88 16.59 -3.80 -5.11
C ASP A 88 15.74 -4.96 -4.59
N GLY A 89 14.74 -5.34 -5.39
CA GLY A 89 13.71 -6.31 -5.04
C GLY A 89 12.44 -5.70 -4.43
N SER A 90 12.51 -4.45 -3.95
CA SER A 90 11.38 -3.64 -3.48
C SER A 90 11.54 -2.16 -3.91
N GLN A 91 12.24 -1.95 -5.03
CA GLN A 91 12.54 -0.62 -5.57
C GLN A 91 11.30 0.17 -5.95
N ASP A 92 10.26 -0.50 -6.41
CA ASP A 92 8.96 0.09 -6.72
C ASP A 92 8.23 0.56 -5.45
N HIS A 93 8.24 -0.22 -4.38
CA HIS A 93 7.67 0.18 -3.09
C HIS A 93 8.36 1.43 -2.53
N ASP A 94 9.69 1.46 -2.54
CA ASP A 94 10.47 2.63 -2.15
C ASP A 94 10.13 3.87 -3.00
N LEU A 95 10.09 3.69 -4.33
CA LEU A 95 9.77 4.78 -5.25
C LEU A 95 8.36 5.32 -5.00
N PHE A 96 7.37 4.46 -4.79
CA PHE A 96 5.99 4.89 -4.53
C PHE A 96 5.88 5.66 -3.23
N LEU A 97 6.51 5.22 -2.16
CA LEU A 97 6.56 5.96 -0.90
C LEU A 97 7.14 7.37 -1.10
N ARG A 98 8.27 7.50 -1.81
CA ARG A 98 8.90 8.80 -2.10
C ARG A 98 8.06 9.68 -3.03
N LEU A 99 7.37 9.10 -4.02
CA LEU A 99 6.43 9.84 -4.87
C LEU A 99 5.26 10.39 -4.03
N LEU A 100 4.70 9.58 -3.15
CA LEU A 100 3.58 9.95 -2.29
C LEU A 100 3.95 11.02 -1.26
N GLU A 101 5.18 11.02 -0.76
CA GLU A 101 5.72 12.10 0.07
C GLU A 101 5.73 13.46 -0.65
N LYS A 102 5.82 13.45 -1.99
CA LYS A 102 5.79 14.67 -2.83
C LYS A 102 4.40 15.05 -3.31
N THR A 103 3.59 14.07 -3.64
CA THR A 103 2.26 14.30 -4.22
C THR A 103 1.15 14.40 -3.18
N GLY A 104 1.40 13.93 -1.96
CA GLY A 104 0.38 13.85 -0.90
C GLY A 104 -0.68 12.76 -1.14
N GLY A 105 -0.61 12.03 -2.27
CA GLY A 105 -1.57 10.99 -2.61
C GLY A 105 -1.40 10.48 -4.04
N ALA A 106 -2.18 9.47 -4.39
CA ALA A 106 -2.26 8.92 -5.73
C ALA A 106 -3.72 8.70 -6.13
N ALA A 107 -4.03 8.88 -7.41
CA ALA A 107 -5.37 8.62 -7.94
C ALA A 107 -5.49 7.16 -8.39
N HIS A 108 -6.55 6.50 -7.98
CA HIS A 108 -6.88 5.16 -8.39
C HIS A 108 -7.74 5.17 -9.66
N VAL A 109 -7.39 4.35 -10.63
CA VAL A 109 -8.18 4.06 -11.82
C VAL A 109 -8.76 2.65 -11.66
N PRO A 110 -10.03 2.49 -11.26
CA PRO A 110 -10.62 1.20 -10.87
C PRO A 110 -10.94 0.35 -12.10
N GLN A 111 -9.90 0.00 -12.84
CA GLN A 111 -9.96 -0.84 -14.03
C GLN A 111 -8.72 -1.72 -14.09
N VAL A 112 -8.90 -2.98 -14.51
CA VAL A 112 -7.78 -3.88 -14.78
C VAL A 112 -7.08 -3.44 -16.05
N LEU A 113 -5.97 -2.71 -15.89
CA LEU A 113 -5.16 -2.20 -17.00
C LEU A 113 -3.81 -2.92 -17.13
N TYR A 114 -3.50 -3.82 -16.25
CA TYR A 114 -2.27 -4.59 -16.28
C TYR A 114 -2.54 -6.08 -16.11
N TYR A 115 -1.88 -6.89 -16.93
CA TYR A 115 -1.96 -8.35 -16.87
C TYR A 115 -0.58 -8.92 -16.63
N TRP A 116 -0.39 -9.51 -15.47
CA TRP A 116 0.87 -10.10 -15.06
C TRP A 116 0.90 -11.59 -15.38
N ARG A 117 1.83 -12.00 -16.22
CA ARG A 117 1.99 -13.41 -16.59
C ARG A 117 2.73 -14.18 -15.50
N VAL A 118 2.08 -15.19 -14.95
CA VAL A 118 2.69 -16.13 -14.00
C VAL A 118 3.46 -17.21 -14.77
N HIS A 119 4.71 -17.42 -14.42
CA HIS A 119 5.55 -18.50 -14.93
C HIS A 119 6.48 -19.03 -13.82
N ALA A 120 7.08 -20.22 -14.00
CA ALA A 120 7.88 -20.90 -12.97
C ALA A 120 9.10 -20.10 -12.43
N GLY A 121 9.55 -19.07 -13.14
CA GLY A 121 10.63 -18.17 -12.69
C GLY A 121 10.12 -16.80 -12.23
N SER A 122 8.80 -16.64 -12.06
CA SER A 122 8.20 -15.35 -11.64
C SER A 122 8.27 -15.20 -10.13
N THR A 123 8.61 -13.99 -9.66
CA THR A 123 8.51 -13.61 -8.24
C THR A 123 7.09 -13.69 -7.69
N SER A 124 6.06 -13.70 -8.56
CA SER A 124 4.66 -13.91 -8.19
C SER A 124 4.32 -15.36 -7.79
N GLY A 125 5.26 -16.31 -7.94
CA GLY A 125 5.06 -17.72 -7.59
C GLY A 125 5.12 -18.07 -6.10
N GLY A 126 5.31 -17.11 -5.24
CA GLY A 126 4.95 -17.12 -3.80
C GLY A 126 5.93 -17.75 -2.84
N ALA A 127 6.55 -18.86 -3.01
CA ALA A 127 7.14 -19.61 -1.88
C ALA A 127 8.59 -19.23 -1.49
N ASP A 128 9.33 -18.56 -2.36
CA ASP A 128 10.73 -18.18 -2.13
C ASP A 128 10.89 -16.66 -2.24
N ALA A 129 10.22 -15.90 -1.37
CA ALA A 129 10.58 -14.50 -1.18
C ALA A 129 12.03 -14.47 -0.71
N LYS A 130 12.93 -14.14 -1.65
CA LYS A 130 14.36 -14.07 -1.39
C LYS A 130 14.57 -13.16 -0.18
N PRO A 131 15.35 -13.55 0.84
CA PRO A 131 15.50 -12.79 2.09
C PRO A 131 15.86 -11.30 1.87
N TYR A 132 16.58 -11.00 0.77
CA TYR A 132 16.96 -9.63 0.43
C TYR A 132 15.75 -8.74 0.07
N VAL A 133 14.67 -9.30 -0.51
CA VAL A 133 13.47 -8.54 -0.88
C VAL A 133 12.77 -8.00 0.36
N ALA A 134 12.61 -8.85 1.38
CA ALA A 134 12.03 -8.43 2.66
C ALA A 134 12.89 -7.38 3.37
N ALA A 135 14.21 -7.55 3.33
CA ALA A 135 15.15 -6.58 3.90
C ALA A 135 15.08 -5.23 3.18
N ALA A 136 15.02 -5.24 1.83
CA ALA A 136 14.88 -4.04 1.02
C ALA A 136 13.56 -3.29 1.29
N ALA A 137 12.44 -4.03 1.41
CA ALA A 137 11.16 -3.44 1.73
C ALA A 137 11.13 -2.83 3.14
N LYS A 138 11.64 -3.55 4.16
CA LYS A 138 11.76 -3.01 5.52
C LYS A 138 12.65 -1.76 5.55
N LYS A 139 13.74 -1.74 4.78
CA LYS A 139 14.58 -0.56 4.62
C LYS A 139 13.80 0.60 4.00
N ALA A 140 13.08 0.36 2.91
CA ALA A 140 12.27 1.39 2.23
C ALA A 140 11.25 2.01 3.20
N LEU A 141 10.57 1.19 3.99
CA LEU A 141 9.62 1.64 5.02
C LEU A 141 10.30 2.42 6.15
N ALA A 142 11.41 1.94 6.69
CA ALA A 142 12.16 2.64 7.74
C ALA A 142 12.68 4.00 7.26
N ASP A 143 13.20 4.06 6.04
CA ASP A 143 13.63 5.31 5.42
C ASP A 143 12.44 6.28 5.21
N HIS A 144 11.27 5.75 4.85
CA HIS A 144 10.04 6.54 4.74
C HIS A 144 9.63 7.15 6.08
N LEU A 145 9.64 6.36 7.17
CA LEU A 145 9.35 6.86 8.51
C LEU A 145 10.31 8.01 8.88
N THR A 146 11.60 7.81 8.63
CA THR A 146 12.62 8.83 8.90
C THR A 146 12.38 10.12 8.09
N ARG A 147 12.11 10.01 6.78
CA ARG A 147 11.86 11.17 5.90
C ARG A 147 10.59 11.93 6.28
N THR A 148 9.60 11.23 6.81
CA THR A 148 8.32 11.84 7.22
C THR A 148 8.30 12.29 8.68
N GLY A 149 9.40 12.13 9.42
CA GLY A 149 9.50 12.51 10.83
C GLY A 149 8.64 11.65 11.76
N ARG A 150 8.27 10.44 11.32
CA ARG A 150 7.51 9.48 12.12
C ARG A 150 8.47 8.53 12.84
N THR A 151 8.12 8.11 14.04
CA THR A 151 8.91 7.19 14.85
C THR A 151 8.21 5.84 15.00
N GLY A 152 8.98 4.78 14.88
CA GLY A 152 8.49 3.40 14.98
C GLY A 152 9.48 2.41 14.39
N THR A 153 9.19 1.14 14.57
CA THR A 153 9.99 0.03 14.02
C THR A 153 9.21 -0.75 12.98
N VAL A 154 9.91 -1.24 11.96
CA VAL A 154 9.31 -2.05 10.89
C VAL A 154 9.62 -3.51 11.14
N GLU A 155 8.58 -4.29 11.34
CA GLU A 155 8.63 -5.74 11.59
C GLU A 155 8.02 -6.51 10.41
N ASP A 156 8.26 -7.83 10.35
CA ASP A 156 7.55 -8.70 9.42
C ASP A 156 6.07 -8.80 9.81
N GLY A 157 5.18 -8.81 8.83
CA GLY A 157 3.76 -9.00 9.03
C GLY A 157 3.38 -10.48 9.21
N LEU A 158 2.07 -10.75 9.23
CA LEU A 158 1.55 -12.12 9.42
C LEU A 158 1.74 -13.01 8.18
N PHE A 159 1.92 -12.42 7.01
CA PHE A 159 2.04 -13.15 5.74
C PHE A 159 3.31 -12.73 4.99
N PRO A 160 3.86 -13.57 4.13
CA PRO A 160 4.99 -13.20 3.28
C PRO A 160 4.73 -11.90 2.51
N SER A 161 5.75 -11.06 2.40
CA SER A 161 5.69 -9.74 1.75
C SER A 161 4.70 -8.76 2.37
N THR A 162 4.32 -8.98 3.64
CA THR A 162 3.61 -8.00 4.45
C THR A 162 4.48 -7.53 5.61
N TYR A 163 4.23 -6.30 6.07
CA TYR A 163 5.02 -5.62 7.09
C TYR A 163 4.09 -5.00 8.12
N ARG A 164 4.61 -4.79 9.32
CA ARG A 164 3.94 -4.08 10.40
C ARG A 164 4.83 -2.94 10.88
N VAL A 165 4.28 -1.75 10.86
CA VAL A 165 4.90 -0.62 11.55
C VAL A 165 4.41 -0.61 12.98
N LYS A 166 5.33 -0.81 13.93
CA LYS A 166 5.08 -0.64 15.36
C LYS A 166 5.44 0.79 15.71
N TRP A 167 4.40 1.61 15.85
CA TRP A 167 4.55 3.03 16.15
C TRP A 167 5.02 3.27 17.57
N ASP A 168 5.91 4.24 17.75
CA ASP A 168 6.21 4.75 19.08
C ASP A 168 5.09 5.68 19.53
N ILE A 169 4.59 5.46 20.72
CA ILE A 169 3.60 6.35 21.31
C ILE A 169 4.33 7.55 21.87
N VAL A 170 4.06 8.73 21.34
CA VAL A 170 4.66 9.98 21.80
C VAL A 170 3.69 10.70 22.74
N GLY A 171 4.11 10.92 23.97
CA GLY A 171 3.28 11.53 25.02
C GLY A 171 2.21 10.57 25.55
N GLU A 172 1.15 11.13 26.09
CA GLU A 172 0.00 10.41 26.64
C GLU A 172 -1.31 10.83 25.97
N PRO A 173 -1.52 10.45 24.69
CA PRO A 173 -2.73 10.82 23.99
C PRO A 173 -3.96 10.19 24.64
N LYS A 174 -5.03 11.01 24.79
CA LYS A 174 -6.31 10.49 25.26
C LYS A 174 -6.99 9.67 24.18
N VAL A 175 -7.43 8.47 24.52
CA VAL A 175 -8.13 7.54 23.64
C VAL A 175 -9.63 7.55 23.95
N SER A 176 -10.47 7.94 23.01
CA SER A 176 -11.94 7.85 23.15
C SER A 176 -12.43 6.55 22.50
N ILE A 177 -12.99 5.66 23.31
CA ILE A 177 -13.54 4.38 22.88
C ILE A 177 -15.05 4.57 22.66
N LEU A 178 -15.48 4.55 21.40
CA LEU A 178 -16.88 4.70 21.01
C LEU A 178 -17.56 3.33 20.93
N ILE A 179 -18.58 3.08 21.76
CA ILE A 179 -19.30 1.82 21.82
C ILE A 179 -20.78 2.04 21.47
N PRO A 180 -21.18 1.94 20.20
CA PRO A 180 -22.60 2.01 19.86
C PRO A 180 -23.32 0.78 20.44
N ASN A 181 -24.25 1.04 21.35
CA ASN A 181 -25.04 -0.02 22.00
C ASN A 181 -26.53 0.29 21.94
N LYS A 182 -27.34 -0.74 21.75
CA LYS A 182 -28.80 -0.68 21.89
C LYS A 182 -29.30 -2.00 22.44
N ASP A 183 -29.92 -1.96 23.64
CA ASP A 183 -30.64 -3.10 24.26
C ASP A 183 -29.81 -4.37 24.58
N HIS A 184 -28.47 -4.28 24.50
CA HIS A 184 -27.53 -5.38 24.78
C HIS A 184 -26.70 -5.12 26.05
N THR A 185 -27.38 -5.02 27.20
CA THR A 185 -26.76 -4.59 28.48
C THR A 185 -25.71 -5.58 28.96
N GLU A 186 -25.97 -6.89 28.85
CA GLU A 186 -25.01 -7.92 29.29
C GLU A 186 -23.72 -7.93 28.47
N ASP A 187 -23.82 -7.70 27.15
CA ASP A 187 -22.66 -7.65 26.27
C ASP A 187 -21.87 -6.37 26.52
N LEU A 188 -22.56 -5.24 26.74
CA LEU A 188 -21.92 -4.00 27.11
C LEU A 188 -21.18 -4.12 28.43
N GLU A 189 -21.78 -4.74 29.46
CA GLU A 189 -21.13 -4.96 30.74
C GLU A 189 -19.84 -5.76 30.61
N LYS A 190 -19.88 -6.87 29.86
CA LYS A 190 -18.69 -7.69 29.58
C LYS A 190 -17.63 -6.91 28.83
N CYS A 191 -18.02 -6.09 27.84
CA CYS A 191 -17.13 -5.24 27.09
C CYS A 191 -16.43 -4.22 27.99
N LEU A 192 -17.20 -3.47 28.78
CA LEU A 192 -16.68 -2.47 29.73
C LEU A 192 -15.76 -3.12 30.74
N HIS A 193 -16.19 -4.23 31.35
CA HIS A 193 -15.34 -4.97 32.29
C HIS A 193 -14.01 -5.38 31.66
N SER A 194 -14.03 -5.87 30.41
CA SER A 194 -12.81 -6.23 29.69
C SER A 194 -11.90 -5.03 29.42
N ILE A 195 -12.47 -3.88 29.06
CA ILE A 195 -11.72 -2.63 28.84
C ILE A 195 -11.01 -2.22 30.15
N TRP A 196 -11.74 -2.13 31.26
CA TRP A 196 -11.16 -1.72 32.55
C TRP A 196 -10.16 -2.68 33.14
N THR A 197 -10.29 -3.98 32.90
CA THR A 197 -9.42 -4.99 33.50
C THR A 197 -8.21 -5.39 32.65
N LYS A 198 -8.25 -5.16 31.34
CA LYS A 198 -7.21 -5.64 30.41
C LYS A 198 -6.44 -4.53 29.70
N THR A 199 -6.93 -3.28 29.75
CA THR A 199 -6.26 -2.17 29.08
C THR A 199 -5.15 -1.65 29.99
N GLU A 200 -3.93 -1.64 29.46
CA GLU A 200 -2.75 -1.10 30.16
C GLU A 200 -2.62 0.42 29.98
N TRP A 201 -3.33 1.00 29.02
CA TRP A 201 -3.34 2.44 28.79
C TRP A 201 -4.37 3.11 29.68
N GLU A 202 -3.92 4.02 30.56
CA GLU A 202 -4.79 4.64 31.57
C GLU A 202 -5.54 5.88 31.07
N HIS A 203 -5.00 6.56 30.01
CA HIS A 203 -5.57 7.83 29.54
C HIS A 203 -6.61 7.59 28.45
N PHE A 204 -7.77 7.06 28.84
CA PHE A 204 -8.88 6.82 27.94
C PHE A 204 -10.24 7.23 28.56
N GLU A 205 -11.25 7.33 27.70
CA GLU A 205 -12.67 7.45 28.07
C GLU A 205 -13.51 6.51 27.22
N VAL A 206 -14.68 6.16 27.71
CA VAL A 206 -15.67 5.37 26.96
C VAL A 206 -16.90 6.23 26.73
N ILE A 207 -17.40 6.26 25.50
CA ILE A 207 -18.55 7.04 25.04
C ILE A 207 -19.58 6.12 24.40
#